data_e974bf358346bbf823fafa7bdebeedbf
#
_entry.id   e974bf358346bbf823fafa7bdebeedbf
#
_cell.length_a   1.000
_cell.length_b   1.000
_cell.length_c   1.000
_cell.angle_alpha   90.00
_cell.angle_beta   90.00
_cell.angle_gamma   90.00
#
_symmetry.space_group_name_H-M   'P 1'
#
loop_
_entity.id
_entity.type
_entity.pdbx_description
1 polymer ?
#
loop_
_entity_poly.entity_id
_entity_poly.type
_entity_poly.pdbx_seq_one_letter_code
_entity_poly.pdbx_strand_id
1 'polypeptide(L)'
;MNRSGGDDQHRKIVFTTQSVYGEREAVLTLQEHKDPTRPPFLISLSKRPQPGDKQPPFAPPEKRETHVIISSGSGHGLADEFYSSAVGPILEIIHGHRGMEELAVHTTESATSILELTDNVLFPAANEGRAIRIILLSGDGGIVDLVNGLSSKTPNPQTYVPPQVVILPLGTANALYHSINAGRYDAWGLPALTSWKTKPLPTFTATFSPGARLLIDEGRQEQELPKDPQGNGILHGAVVASWGMHATLVGDSDTTEYRKHGVERFKMAAKEALYPADGSPPHPYKGKVSILKGEGEWTALPEEEHMYILATMVSHLEKPFCISPATKPLDGSMHLVHFTPRSGDEVMGIMNKAYDGGKHVEDGDVRYERIDGLRIGFEGKEEDGRWRRICIDGKIVRLERNGWVEVRRVEEGGGKGVLDIVVV
;
A
#
# COMPACT_ATOMS: atom_id res chain seq x y z
N MET A 1 36.37 -35.13 11.30
CA MET A 1 36.31 -33.85 10.57
C MET A 1 35.20 -33.96 9.56
N ASN A 2 33.97 -33.66 9.93
CA ASN A 2 32.87 -33.57 9.00
C ASN A 2 32.50 -32.08 8.88
N ARG A 3 32.81 -31.49 7.74
CA ARG A 3 32.25 -30.21 7.32
C ARG A 3 30.85 -30.52 6.78
N SER A 4 29.83 -30.25 7.57
CA SER A 4 28.46 -30.18 7.12
C SER A 4 28.35 -28.98 6.14
N GLY A 5 28.11 -29.30 4.86
CA GLY A 5 27.74 -28.32 3.85
C GLY A 5 26.49 -27.58 4.30
N GLY A 6 26.50 -26.24 4.21
CA GLY A 6 25.29 -25.46 4.40
C GLY A 6 24.27 -25.84 3.34
N ASP A 7 23.10 -26.30 3.77
CA ASP A 7 21.95 -26.49 2.89
C ASP A 7 21.55 -25.12 2.30
N ASP A 8 21.90 -24.89 1.05
CA ASP A 8 21.28 -23.86 0.23
C ASP A 8 19.81 -24.27 0.07
N GLN A 9 18.90 -23.63 0.80
CA GLN A 9 17.47 -23.97 0.75
C GLN A 9 16.88 -23.46 -0.56
N HIS A 10 16.81 -24.36 -1.54
CA HIS A 10 16.07 -24.10 -2.77
C HIS A 10 14.59 -24.34 -2.52
N ARG A 11 13.78 -23.32 -2.79
CA ARG A 11 12.34 -23.43 -2.66
C ARG A 11 11.65 -23.51 -4.02
N LYS A 12 10.77 -24.49 -4.16
CA LYS A 12 9.92 -24.66 -5.34
C LYS A 12 8.51 -24.18 -5.04
N ILE A 13 8.02 -23.27 -5.87
CA ILE A 13 6.66 -22.75 -5.79
C ILE A 13 5.93 -23.17 -7.05
N VAL A 14 4.82 -23.91 -6.87
CA VAL A 14 3.92 -24.27 -7.96
C VAL A 14 2.75 -23.31 -7.93
N PHE A 15 2.44 -22.70 -9.06
CA PHE A 15 1.34 -21.76 -9.18
C PHE A 15 0.68 -21.87 -10.55
N THR A 16 -0.58 -21.39 -10.65
CA THR A 16 -1.31 -21.36 -11.91
C THR A 16 -0.99 -20.07 -12.66
N THR A 17 -0.56 -20.19 -13.90
CA THR A 17 -0.41 -19.06 -14.82
C THR A 17 -1.48 -19.13 -15.91
N GLN A 18 -1.94 -18.00 -16.39
CA GLN A 18 -2.90 -17.89 -17.47
C GLN A 18 -2.20 -17.42 -18.76
N SER A 19 -2.48 -18.07 -19.86
CA SER A 19 -2.00 -17.67 -21.18
C SER A 19 -3.15 -17.69 -22.19
N VAL A 20 -2.91 -17.25 -23.42
CA VAL A 20 -3.88 -17.39 -24.54
C VAL A 20 -4.35 -18.82 -24.77
N TYR A 21 -3.64 -19.82 -24.24
CA TYR A 21 -3.95 -21.26 -24.35
C TYR A 21 -4.61 -21.84 -23.10
N GLY A 22 -5.08 -20.97 -22.18
CA GLY A 22 -5.73 -21.34 -20.92
C GLY A 22 -4.78 -21.38 -19.72
N GLU A 23 -5.29 -21.92 -18.61
CA GLU A 23 -4.55 -22.06 -17.35
C GLU A 23 -3.51 -23.18 -17.45
N ARG A 24 -2.32 -22.91 -16.89
CA ARG A 24 -1.19 -23.85 -16.84
C ARG A 24 -0.52 -23.79 -15.49
N GLU A 25 0.04 -24.88 -15.04
CA GLU A 25 0.92 -24.90 -13.88
C GLU A 25 2.34 -24.51 -14.26
N ALA A 26 2.90 -23.58 -13.49
CA ALA A 26 4.29 -23.16 -13.56
C ALA A 26 5.02 -23.51 -12.27
N VAL A 27 6.32 -23.73 -12.38
CA VAL A 27 7.20 -24.01 -11.24
C VAL A 27 8.30 -22.95 -11.21
N LEU A 28 8.26 -22.14 -10.16
CA LEU A 28 9.29 -21.17 -9.82
C LEU A 28 10.23 -21.79 -8.79
N THR A 29 11.51 -21.88 -9.10
CA THR A 29 12.54 -22.36 -8.17
C THR A 29 13.38 -21.16 -7.75
N LEU A 30 13.43 -20.90 -6.46
CA LEU A 30 14.14 -19.79 -5.85
C LEU A 30 15.20 -20.31 -4.88
N GLN A 31 16.29 -19.58 -4.78
CA GLN A 31 17.25 -19.68 -3.69
C GLN A 31 16.90 -18.59 -2.68
N GLU A 32 16.47 -18.97 -1.48
CA GLU A 32 16.17 -18.01 -0.41
C GLU A 32 17.45 -17.39 0.13
N HIS A 33 17.38 -16.10 0.45
CA HIS A 33 18.46 -15.41 1.14
C HIS A 33 18.49 -15.87 2.62
N LYS A 34 19.67 -15.94 3.24
CA LYS A 34 19.81 -16.30 4.68
C LYS A 34 19.10 -15.30 5.59
N ASP A 35 19.08 -14.04 5.19
CA ASP A 35 18.28 -12.99 5.81
C ASP A 35 16.88 -12.97 5.16
N PRO A 36 15.80 -13.29 5.92
CA PRO A 36 14.45 -13.37 5.39
C PRO A 36 13.86 -12.01 4.99
N THR A 37 14.53 -10.91 5.32
CA THR A 37 14.14 -9.56 4.91
C THR A 37 14.66 -9.18 3.52
N ARG A 38 15.52 -10.02 2.94
CA ARG A 38 16.06 -9.84 1.59
C ARG A 38 15.35 -10.72 0.58
N PRO A 39 15.12 -10.21 -0.66
CA PRO A 39 14.48 -10.97 -1.71
C PRO A 39 15.35 -12.17 -2.16
N PRO A 40 14.71 -13.24 -2.69
CA PRO A 40 15.42 -14.43 -3.16
C PRO A 40 16.03 -14.21 -4.55
N PHE A 41 16.91 -15.12 -4.95
CA PHE A 41 17.45 -15.21 -6.31
C PHE A 41 16.65 -16.20 -7.15
N LEU A 42 16.52 -15.93 -8.45
CA LEU A 42 15.93 -16.87 -9.39
C LEU A 42 16.92 -18.00 -9.70
N ILE A 43 16.47 -19.25 -9.53
CA ILE A 43 17.16 -20.43 -10.04
C ILE A 43 16.56 -20.86 -11.38
N SER A 44 15.24 -21.00 -11.46
CA SER A 44 14.54 -21.35 -12.70
C SER A 44 13.05 -20.99 -12.64
N LEU A 45 12.51 -20.72 -13.81
CA LEU A 45 11.07 -20.69 -14.05
C LEU A 45 10.76 -21.66 -15.19
N SER A 46 9.90 -22.61 -14.95
CA SER A 46 9.51 -23.62 -15.93
C SER A 46 8.00 -23.85 -15.91
N LYS A 47 7.44 -24.23 -17.04
CA LYS A 47 6.05 -24.67 -17.15
C LYS A 47 6.01 -26.18 -16.98
N ARG A 48 4.99 -26.72 -16.31
CA ARG A 48 4.77 -28.17 -16.30
C ARG A 48 4.43 -28.63 -17.72
N PRO A 49 5.22 -29.56 -18.33
CA PRO A 49 4.96 -30.04 -19.67
C PRO A 49 3.57 -30.67 -19.78
N GLN A 50 2.87 -30.39 -20.90
CA GLN A 50 1.67 -31.11 -21.28
C GLN A 50 1.87 -31.74 -22.68
N PRO A 51 1.26 -32.91 -22.96
CA PRO A 51 1.35 -33.52 -24.27
C PRO A 51 0.89 -32.54 -25.37
N GLY A 52 1.76 -32.27 -26.36
CA GLY A 52 1.44 -31.39 -27.49
C GLY A 52 1.84 -29.93 -27.35
N ASP A 53 2.46 -29.50 -26.24
CA ASP A 53 2.95 -28.13 -26.05
C ASP A 53 4.06 -27.78 -27.08
N LYS A 54 3.73 -26.92 -28.06
CA LYS A 54 4.68 -26.44 -29.08
C LYS A 54 5.02 -24.95 -28.98
N GLN A 55 4.55 -24.26 -27.90
CA GLN A 55 4.55 -22.79 -27.84
C GLN A 55 5.34 -22.22 -26.67
N PRO A 56 5.73 -20.91 -26.73
CA PRO A 56 6.38 -20.21 -25.63
C PRO A 56 5.58 -20.37 -24.34
N PRO A 57 6.22 -20.69 -23.23
CA PRO A 57 5.54 -21.11 -22.00
C PRO A 57 4.65 -20.02 -21.38
N PHE A 58 4.93 -18.72 -21.60
CA PHE A 58 4.32 -17.62 -20.87
C PHE A 58 3.81 -16.47 -21.76
N ALA A 59 3.51 -16.76 -23.05
CA ALA A 59 3.02 -15.72 -23.96
C ALA A 59 1.80 -14.97 -23.39
N PRO A 60 1.83 -13.64 -23.36
CA PRO A 60 0.71 -12.84 -22.86
C PRO A 60 -0.54 -13.01 -23.74
N PRO A 61 -1.74 -12.95 -23.17
CA PRO A 61 -3.00 -13.06 -23.92
C PRO A 61 -3.21 -11.87 -24.89
N GLU A 62 -2.66 -10.72 -24.56
CA GLU A 62 -2.67 -9.52 -25.39
C GLU A 62 -1.35 -8.75 -25.26
N LYS A 63 -0.98 -8.00 -26.30
CA LYS A 63 0.19 -7.13 -26.23
C LYS A 63 -0.13 -5.92 -25.37
N ARG A 64 0.71 -5.68 -24.35
CA ARG A 64 0.64 -4.52 -23.48
C ARG A 64 1.97 -3.80 -23.48
N GLU A 65 1.92 -2.48 -23.45
CA GLU A 65 3.10 -1.66 -23.18
C GLU A 65 3.53 -1.91 -21.72
N THR A 66 4.75 -2.42 -21.52
CA THR A 66 5.20 -2.83 -20.21
C THR A 66 6.23 -1.86 -19.66
N HIS A 67 5.91 -1.27 -18.50
CA HIS A 67 6.78 -0.38 -17.75
C HIS A 67 7.25 -1.08 -16.48
N VAL A 68 8.57 -1.11 -16.27
CA VAL A 68 9.17 -1.58 -15.01
C VAL A 68 9.59 -0.35 -14.22
N ILE A 69 9.08 -0.21 -13.00
CA ILE A 69 9.41 0.91 -12.11
C ILE A 69 10.23 0.37 -10.95
N ILE A 70 11.48 0.80 -10.87
CA ILE A 70 12.45 0.40 -9.84
C ILE A 70 12.60 1.56 -8.84
N SER A 71 12.01 1.40 -7.64
CA SER A 71 12.06 2.42 -6.60
C SER A 71 13.27 2.22 -5.71
N SER A 72 14.42 2.78 -6.10
CA SER A 72 15.72 2.57 -5.44
C SER A 72 15.75 3.03 -3.98
N GLY A 73 14.95 4.04 -3.61
CA GLY A 73 14.83 4.54 -2.24
C GLY A 73 13.80 3.81 -1.37
N SER A 74 13.11 2.79 -1.90
CA SER A 74 12.05 2.09 -1.17
C SER A 74 12.61 1.07 -0.18
N GLY A 75 12.03 1.02 1.02
CA GLY A 75 12.39 0.06 2.06
C GLY A 75 13.89 0.04 2.38
N HIS A 76 14.54 -1.08 2.12
CA HIS A 76 15.98 -1.27 2.33
C HIS A 76 16.84 -0.98 1.09
N GLY A 77 16.28 -0.38 0.03
CA GLY A 77 17.02 -0.07 -1.20
C GLY A 77 17.40 -1.30 -2.03
N LEU A 78 16.60 -2.38 -1.98
CA LEU A 78 16.90 -3.66 -2.62
C LEU A 78 16.26 -3.83 -4.02
N ALA A 79 15.62 -2.79 -4.54
CA ALA A 79 14.85 -2.89 -5.78
C ALA A 79 15.73 -3.21 -7.00
N ASP A 80 16.90 -2.58 -7.12
CA ASP A 80 17.85 -2.82 -8.22
C ASP A 80 18.45 -4.23 -8.14
N GLU A 81 18.82 -4.69 -6.94
CA GLU A 81 19.33 -6.06 -6.72
C GLU A 81 18.27 -7.10 -7.08
N PHE A 82 17.03 -6.89 -6.64
CA PHE A 82 15.94 -7.82 -6.92
C PHE A 82 15.55 -7.83 -8.41
N TYR A 83 15.58 -6.66 -9.05
CA TYR A 83 15.39 -6.59 -10.49
C TYR A 83 16.42 -7.44 -11.23
N SER A 84 17.70 -7.24 -10.95
CA SER A 84 18.78 -7.92 -11.66
C SER A 84 18.89 -9.42 -11.34
N SER A 85 18.56 -9.82 -10.10
CA SER A 85 18.76 -11.21 -9.64
C SER A 85 17.56 -12.13 -9.88
N ALA A 86 16.34 -11.57 -10.02
CA ALA A 86 15.15 -12.39 -10.17
C ALA A 86 14.16 -11.84 -11.22
N VAL A 87 13.77 -10.57 -11.13
CA VAL A 87 12.68 -10.03 -11.96
C VAL A 87 13.08 -9.95 -13.42
N GLY A 88 14.23 -9.36 -13.73
CA GLY A 88 14.76 -9.25 -15.11
C GLY A 88 14.91 -10.63 -15.79
N PRO A 89 15.58 -11.61 -15.16
CA PRO A 89 15.64 -12.97 -15.70
C PRO A 89 14.27 -13.63 -15.93
N ILE A 90 13.28 -13.39 -15.06
CA ILE A 90 11.91 -13.89 -15.27
C ILE A 90 11.28 -13.20 -16.49
N LEU A 91 11.43 -11.88 -16.61
CA LEU A 91 10.92 -11.12 -17.76
C LEU A 91 11.55 -11.58 -19.08
N GLU A 92 12.84 -11.89 -19.06
CA GLU A 92 13.52 -12.44 -20.26
C GLU A 92 12.94 -13.81 -20.66
N ILE A 93 12.59 -14.67 -19.68
CA ILE A 93 11.91 -15.94 -19.95
C ILE A 93 10.51 -15.71 -20.53
N ILE A 94 9.78 -14.68 -20.05
CA ILE A 94 8.41 -14.37 -20.48
C ILE A 94 8.40 -13.75 -21.88
N HIS A 95 9.24 -12.76 -22.13
CA HIS A 95 9.20 -11.91 -23.33
C HIS A 95 10.22 -12.33 -24.40
N GLY A 96 11.24 -13.12 -24.02
CA GLY A 96 12.39 -13.41 -24.86
C GLY A 96 13.31 -12.20 -25.03
N HIS A 97 14.50 -12.43 -25.55
CA HIS A 97 15.55 -11.40 -25.68
C HIS A 97 15.08 -10.16 -26.47
N ARG A 98 14.36 -10.35 -27.56
CA ARG A 98 13.82 -9.23 -28.37
C ARG A 98 12.72 -8.47 -27.65
N GLY A 99 11.88 -9.15 -26.86
CA GLY A 99 10.81 -8.50 -26.10
C GLY A 99 11.32 -7.67 -24.93
N MET A 100 12.55 -7.94 -24.46
CA MET A 100 13.18 -7.10 -23.42
C MET A 100 13.50 -5.70 -23.93
N GLU A 101 13.78 -5.53 -25.24
CA GLU A 101 14.03 -4.22 -25.87
C GLU A 101 12.76 -3.35 -25.93
N GLU A 102 11.57 -3.96 -25.82
CA GLU A 102 10.28 -3.26 -25.80
C GLU A 102 9.85 -2.85 -24.39
N LEU A 103 10.57 -3.24 -23.33
CA LEU A 103 10.28 -2.86 -21.95
C LEU A 103 10.82 -1.46 -21.64
N ALA A 104 9.95 -0.61 -21.10
CA ALA A 104 10.37 0.69 -20.57
C ALA A 104 10.78 0.54 -19.09
N VAL A 105 12.08 0.58 -18.80
CA VAL A 105 12.60 0.48 -17.43
C VAL A 105 12.88 1.87 -16.88
N HIS A 106 12.30 2.18 -15.70
CA HIS A 106 12.41 3.47 -15.04
C HIS A 106 12.95 3.25 -13.62
N THR A 107 14.07 3.90 -13.30
CA THR A 107 14.61 3.95 -11.94
C THR A 107 14.25 5.28 -11.31
N THR A 108 13.70 5.27 -10.09
CA THR A 108 13.32 6.51 -9.41
C THR A 108 14.55 7.24 -8.87
N GLU A 109 14.58 8.56 -9.07
CA GLU A 109 15.64 9.45 -8.59
C GLU A 109 15.19 10.33 -7.42
N SER A 110 13.87 10.44 -7.22
CA SER A 110 13.25 11.28 -6.19
C SER A 110 11.93 10.69 -5.69
N ALA A 111 11.38 11.28 -4.64
CA ALA A 111 10.05 10.95 -4.12
C ALA A 111 8.90 11.29 -5.09
N THR A 112 9.14 12.12 -6.12
CA THR A 112 8.14 12.52 -7.12
C THR A 112 8.24 11.75 -8.43
N SER A 113 9.29 10.94 -8.63
CA SER A 113 9.58 10.27 -9.92
C SER A 113 8.40 9.44 -10.44
N ILE A 114 7.70 8.68 -9.56
CA ILE A 114 6.55 7.87 -9.97
C ILE A 114 5.36 8.76 -10.37
N LEU A 115 5.12 9.82 -9.62
CA LEU A 115 4.06 10.78 -9.91
C LEU A 115 4.32 11.47 -11.26
N GLU A 116 5.53 11.94 -11.49
CA GLU A 116 5.94 12.58 -12.76
C GLU A 116 5.85 11.62 -13.95
N LEU A 117 6.28 10.36 -13.79
CA LEU A 117 6.13 9.32 -14.80
C LEU A 117 4.64 9.07 -15.10
N THR A 118 3.83 9.04 -14.06
CA THR A 118 2.38 8.84 -14.20
C THR A 118 1.74 9.98 -14.97
N ASP A 119 2.08 11.22 -14.64
CA ASP A 119 1.53 12.42 -15.27
C ASP A 119 1.95 12.58 -16.73
N ASN A 120 3.20 12.26 -17.03
CA ASN A 120 3.79 12.55 -18.35
C ASN A 120 3.69 11.38 -19.33
N VAL A 121 3.58 10.14 -18.86
CA VAL A 121 3.65 8.94 -19.70
C VAL A 121 2.43 8.03 -19.48
N LEU A 122 2.20 7.57 -18.23
CA LEU A 122 1.24 6.49 -17.99
C LEU A 122 -0.21 6.96 -18.15
N PHE A 123 -0.58 8.11 -17.58
CA PHE A 123 -1.94 8.64 -17.72
C PHE A 123 -2.28 9.00 -19.19
N PRO A 124 -1.45 9.74 -19.94
CA PRO A 124 -1.72 10.01 -21.36
C PRO A 124 -1.92 8.72 -22.16
N ALA A 125 -1.05 7.74 -21.97
CA ALA A 125 -1.12 6.46 -22.67
C ALA A 125 -2.41 5.68 -22.34
N ALA A 126 -2.76 5.56 -21.04
CA ALA A 126 -3.99 4.91 -20.62
C ALA A 126 -5.24 5.63 -21.14
N ASN A 127 -5.21 6.98 -21.15
CA ASN A 127 -6.31 7.82 -21.60
C ASN A 127 -6.53 7.78 -23.12
N GLU A 128 -5.47 7.50 -23.90
CA GLU A 128 -5.51 7.24 -25.34
C GLU A 128 -5.98 5.82 -25.70
N GLY A 129 -6.22 4.95 -24.72
CA GLY A 129 -6.67 3.59 -24.95
C GLY A 129 -5.54 2.56 -25.06
N ARG A 130 -4.28 2.94 -24.78
CA ARG A 130 -3.17 2.00 -24.74
C ARG A 130 -3.28 1.09 -23.51
N ALA A 131 -3.15 -0.21 -23.75
CA ALA A 131 -3.14 -1.20 -22.68
C ALA A 131 -1.74 -1.23 -22.03
N ILE A 132 -1.66 -0.86 -20.74
CA ILE A 132 -0.41 -0.74 -20.00
C ILE A 132 -0.31 -1.82 -18.93
N ARG A 133 0.90 -2.36 -18.75
CA ARG A 133 1.28 -3.21 -17.63
C ARG A 133 2.44 -2.57 -16.89
N ILE A 134 2.29 -2.37 -15.59
CA ILE A 134 3.31 -1.79 -14.71
C ILE A 134 3.84 -2.90 -13.80
N ILE A 135 5.13 -3.10 -13.78
CA ILE A 135 5.82 -3.97 -12.82
C ILE A 135 6.48 -3.06 -11.81
N LEU A 136 5.90 -2.99 -10.62
CA LEU A 136 6.26 -2.01 -9.60
C LEU A 136 7.12 -2.66 -8.51
N LEU A 137 8.42 -2.37 -8.51
CA LEU A 137 9.37 -2.75 -7.47
C LEU A 137 9.41 -1.62 -6.42
N SER A 138 8.41 -1.58 -5.54
CA SER A 138 8.24 -0.50 -4.56
C SER A 138 7.43 -0.97 -3.35
N GLY A 139 7.21 -0.09 -2.39
CA GLY A 139 6.23 -0.26 -1.32
C GLY A 139 4.87 0.34 -1.64
N ASP A 140 4.01 0.44 -0.62
CA ASP A 140 2.67 1.06 -0.73
C ASP A 140 2.74 2.49 -1.29
N GLY A 141 3.79 3.25 -0.96
CA GLY A 141 4.00 4.61 -1.46
C GLY A 141 4.00 4.71 -2.99
N GLY A 142 4.60 3.73 -3.68
CA GLY A 142 4.58 3.70 -5.16
C GLY A 142 3.18 3.49 -5.74
N ILE A 143 2.36 2.65 -5.09
CA ILE A 143 0.95 2.48 -5.46
C ILE A 143 0.17 3.78 -5.24
N VAL A 144 0.40 4.44 -4.11
CA VAL A 144 -0.27 5.70 -3.75
C VAL A 144 0.07 6.81 -4.75
N ASP A 145 1.32 6.87 -5.20
CA ASP A 145 1.74 7.84 -6.21
C ASP A 145 1.09 7.55 -7.58
N LEU A 146 1.00 6.27 -7.98
CA LEU A 146 0.25 5.88 -9.18
C LEU A 146 -1.23 6.27 -9.05
N VAL A 147 -1.89 5.96 -7.93
CA VAL A 147 -3.29 6.29 -7.68
C VAL A 147 -3.51 7.81 -7.74
N ASN A 148 -2.67 8.61 -7.06
CA ASN A 148 -2.82 10.07 -7.06
C ASN A 148 -2.55 10.67 -8.45
N GLY A 149 -1.52 10.22 -9.17
CA GLY A 149 -1.24 10.69 -10.52
C GLY A 149 -2.36 10.36 -11.52
N LEU A 150 -2.88 9.13 -11.48
CA LEU A 150 -3.98 8.71 -12.36
C LEU A 150 -5.32 9.38 -11.99
N SER A 151 -5.54 9.72 -10.71
CA SER A 151 -6.77 10.38 -10.22
C SER A 151 -6.72 11.90 -10.31
N SER A 152 -5.56 12.50 -10.57
CA SER A 152 -5.38 13.95 -10.65
C SER A 152 -6.07 14.58 -11.86
N LYS A 153 -6.44 13.79 -12.84
CA LYS A 153 -7.03 14.19 -14.11
C LYS A 153 -8.32 13.40 -14.36
N THR A 154 -9.25 14.00 -15.08
CA THR A 154 -10.47 13.31 -15.48
C THR A 154 -10.17 12.39 -16.67
N PRO A 155 -10.31 11.06 -16.52
CA PRO A 155 -10.10 10.15 -17.63
C PRO A 155 -11.22 10.25 -18.67
N ASN A 156 -10.89 10.02 -19.93
CA ASN A 156 -11.90 9.89 -20.98
C ASN A 156 -12.64 8.54 -20.81
N PRO A 157 -13.94 8.54 -20.49
CA PRO A 157 -14.65 7.31 -20.18
C PRO A 157 -14.75 6.33 -21.36
N GLN A 158 -14.59 6.83 -22.59
CA GLN A 158 -14.68 6.02 -23.80
C GLN A 158 -13.39 5.30 -24.14
N THR A 159 -12.25 5.91 -23.87
CA THR A 159 -10.93 5.40 -24.29
C THR A 159 -10.08 4.89 -23.13
N TYR A 160 -10.25 5.41 -21.92
CA TYR A 160 -9.39 5.05 -20.78
C TYR A 160 -9.34 3.54 -20.53
N VAL A 161 -8.13 3.01 -20.51
CA VAL A 161 -7.84 1.61 -20.15
C VAL A 161 -7.04 1.61 -18.85
N PRO A 162 -7.60 1.09 -17.73
CA PRO A 162 -6.90 1.03 -16.46
C PRO A 162 -5.56 0.29 -16.59
N PRO A 163 -4.44 0.87 -16.16
CA PRO A 163 -3.16 0.17 -16.12
C PRO A 163 -3.24 -1.05 -15.18
N GLN A 164 -2.61 -2.16 -15.57
CA GLN A 164 -2.46 -3.35 -14.74
C GLN A 164 -1.16 -3.27 -13.95
N VAL A 165 -1.22 -3.43 -12.63
CA VAL A 165 -0.07 -3.30 -11.75
C VAL A 165 0.27 -4.64 -11.10
N VAL A 166 1.50 -5.10 -11.32
CA VAL A 166 2.15 -6.19 -10.57
C VAL A 166 2.90 -5.56 -9.41
N ILE A 167 2.54 -5.94 -8.18
CA ILE A 167 3.18 -5.43 -6.97
C ILE A 167 4.30 -6.38 -6.54
N LEU A 168 5.52 -5.86 -6.43
CA LEU A 168 6.67 -6.54 -5.86
C LEU A 168 7.07 -5.81 -4.57
N PRO A 169 6.94 -6.45 -3.36
CA PRO A 169 6.86 -5.77 -2.07
C PRO A 169 8.23 -5.36 -1.54
N LEU A 170 8.76 -4.24 -1.99
CA LEU A 170 10.08 -3.74 -1.58
C LEU A 170 10.02 -2.51 -0.66
N GLY A 171 8.84 -2.16 -0.15
CA GLY A 171 8.66 -1.14 0.88
C GLY A 171 8.95 -1.66 2.29
N THR A 172 8.73 -0.80 3.28
CA THR A 172 8.90 -1.15 4.70
C THR A 172 7.77 -2.04 5.22
N ALA A 173 6.52 -1.69 4.97
CA ALA A 173 5.33 -2.36 5.51
C ALA A 173 4.62 -3.26 4.48
N ASN A 174 4.46 -2.78 3.26
CA ASN A 174 3.82 -3.48 2.14
C ASN A 174 2.39 -3.96 2.46
N ALA A 175 1.60 -3.09 3.09
CA ALA A 175 0.27 -3.39 3.62
C ALA A 175 -0.68 -3.97 2.57
N LEU A 176 -0.76 -3.34 1.40
CA LEU A 176 -1.60 -3.80 0.30
C LEU A 176 -1.16 -5.19 -0.18
N TYR A 177 0.14 -5.39 -0.40
CA TYR A 177 0.67 -6.69 -0.84
C TYR A 177 0.36 -7.80 0.15
N HIS A 178 0.63 -7.59 1.45
CA HIS A 178 0.37 -8.60 2.48
C HIS A 178 -1.12 -8.90 2.63
N SER A 179 -1.97 -7.91 2.47
CA SER A 179 -3.43 -8.09 2.50
C SER A 179 -3.95 -8.92 1.32
N ILE A 180 -3.43 -8.68 0.11
CA ILE A 180 -3.80 -9.46 -1.08
C ILE A 180 -3.34 -10.92 -0.97
N ASN A 181 -2.19 -11.14 -0.34
CA ASN A 181 -1.56 -12.46 -0.22
C ASN A 181 -1.71 -13.09 1.17
N ALA A 182 -2.62 -12.58 2.01
CA ALA A 182 -2.86 -13.10 3.36
C ALA A 182 -3.13 -14.61 3.34
N GLY A 183 -2.44 -15.36 4.21
CA GLY A 183 -2.55 -16.81 4.29
C GLY A 183 -1.88 -17.59 3.14
N ARG A 184 -1.20 -16.91 2.22
CA ARG A 184 -0.43 -17.53 1.13
C ARG A 184 1.06 -17.48 1.42
N TYR A 185 1.81 -18.37 0.76
CA TYR A 185 3.26 -18.28 0.79
C TYR A 185 3.72 -17.00 0.08
N ASP A 186 4.56 -16.25 0.77
CA ASP A 186 5.16 -15.03 0.25
C ASP A 186 6.33 -15.38 -0.70
N ALA A 187 6.07 -15.26 -1.98
CA ALA A 187 7.03 -15.43 -3.06
C ALA A 187 7.51 -14.07 -3.62
N TRP A 188 7.48 -13.02 -2.81
CA TRP A 188 7.88 -11.67 -3.21
C TRP A 188 7.16 -11.14 -4.46
N GLY A 189 5.92 -11.61 -4.69
CA GLY A 189 5.11 -11.22 -5.84
C GLY A 189 5.53 -11.83 -7.18
N LEU A 190 6.62 -12.58 -7.25
CA LEU A 190 7.16 -13.15 -8.51
C LEU A 190 6.14 -13.97 -9.34
N PRO A 191 5.23 -14.78 -8.74
CA PRO A 191 4.19 -15.47 -9.51
C PRO A 191 3.27 -14.52 -10.30
N ALA A 192 3.05 -13.31 -9.81
CA ALA A 192 2.20 -12.33 -10.49
C ALA A 192 2.79 -11.83 -11.82
N LEU A 193 4.11 -11.97 -12.02
CA LEU A 193 4.75 -11.63 -13.31
C LEU A 193 4.19 -12.42 -14.48
N THR A 194 3.73 -13.65 -14.24
CA THR A 194 3.15 -14.54 -15.27
C THR A 194 1.62 -14.61 -15.19
N SER A 195 0.99 -13.94 -14.23
CA SER A 195 -0.46 -13.90 -14.11
C SER A 195 -1.05 -12.76 -14.96
N TRP A 196 -2.24 -13.01 -15.51
CA TRP A 196 -3.04 -12.03 -16.26
C TRP A 196 -4.41 -11.82 -15.64
N LYS A 197 -4.65 -12.43 -14.47
CA LYS A 197 -5.86 -12.19 -13.68
C LYS A 197 -5.73 -10.84 -12.98
N THR A 198 -6.74 -10.01 -13.09
CA THR A 198 -6.76 -8.70 -12.45
C THR A 198 -8.01 -8.49 -11.62
N LYS A 199 -7.90 -7.57 -10.67
CA LYS A 199 -9.04 -6.99 -9.95
C LYS A 199 -8.84 -5.48 -9.86
N PRO A 200 -9.91 -4.68 -9.99
CA PRO A 200 -9.84 -3.24 -9.73
C PRO A 200 -9.25 -2.97 -8.35
N LEU A 201 -8.43 -1.92 -8.23
CA LEU A 201 -7.99 -1.44 -6.93
C LEU A 201 -9.06 -0.53 -6.33
N PRO A 202 -9.70 -0.93 -5.21
CA PRO A 202 -10.59 -0.04 -4.50
C PRO A 202 -9.82 1.13 -3.90
N THR A 203 -10.41 2.33 -3.97
CA THR A 203 -9.79 3.56 -3.47
C THR A 203 -10.74 4.34 -2.59
N PHE A 204 -10.19 5.31 -1.86
CA PHE A 204 -10.95 6.34 -1.17
C PHE A 204 -10.39 7.73 -1.52
N THR A 205 -11.21 8.73 -1.32
CA THR A 205 -10.83 10.14 -1.46
C THR A 205 -10.80 10.78 -0.09
N ALA A 206 -9.74 11.52 0.21
CA ALA A 206 -9.61 12.38 1.38
C ALA A 206 -9.63 13.84 0.94
N THR A 207 -10.63 14.58 1.38
CA THR A 207 -10.80 16.00 1.12
C THR A 207 -10.48 16.78 2.39
N PHE A 208 -9.71 17.86 2.26
CA PHE A 208 -9.19 18.63 3.38
C PHE A 208 -9.67 20.08 3.33
N SER A 209 -9.93 20.63 4.51
CA SER A 209 -10.23 22.05 4.65
C SER A 209 -9.12 22.95 4.11
N PRO A 210 -9.42 24.20 3.70
CA PRO A 210 -8.41 25.18 3.30
C PRO A 210 -7.31 25.34 4.36
N GLY A 211 -6.08 25.56 3.91
CA GLY A 211 -4.90 25.70 4.79
C GLY A 211 -4.20 24.38 5.15
N ALA A 212 -4.76 23.22 4.79
CA ALA A 212 -4.09 21.95 4.96
C ALA A 212 -2.78 21.90 4.15
N ARG A 213 -1.72 21.29 4.72
CA ARG A 213 -0.39 21.18 4.12
C ARG A 213 0.13 19.76 4.18
N LEU A 214 0.66 19.27 3.06
CA LEU A 214 1.42 18.03 3.01
C LEU A 214 2.79 18.27 3.65
N LEU A 215 3.15 17.44 4.62
CA LEU A 215 4.49 17.46 5.23
C LEU A 215 5.43 16.63 4.38
N ILE A 216 6.54 17.23 3.97
CA ILE A 216 7.61 16.60 3.18
C ILE A 216 8.97 16.82 3.88
N ASP A 217 10.01 16.16 3.37
CA ASP A 217 11.36 16.29 3.92
C ASP A 217 11.39 16.11 5.45
N GLU A 218 10.88 14.95 5.91
CA GLU A 218 10.84 14.58 7.34
C GLU A 218 9.99 15.58 8.19
N GLY A 219 9.01 16.22 7.59
CA GLY A 219 8.18 17.22 8.24
C GLY A 219 8.82 18.61 8.36
N ARG A 220 10.02 18.82 7.78
CA ARG A 220 10.72 20.12 7.78
C ARG A 220 10.15 21.12 6.80
N GLN A 221 9.45 20.64 5.77
CA GLN A 221 8.85 21.46 4.74
C GLN A 221 7.36 21.15 4.59
N GLU A 222 6.61 22.16 4.14
CA GLU A 222 5.17 22.06 3.88
C GLU A 222 4.91 22.37 2.41
N GLN A 223 4.07 21.54 1.79
CA GLN A 223 3.65 21.68 0.40
C GLN A 223 2.12 21.83 0.33
N GLU A 224 1.63 22.57 -0.66
CA GLU A 224 0.21 22.62 -0.96
C GLU A 224 -0.28 21.27 -1.48
N LEU A 225 -1.50 20.90 -1.07
CA LEU A 225 -2.18 19.74 -1.63
C LEU A 225 -2.73 20.07 -3.03
N PRO A 226 -2.84 19.07 -3.93
CA PRO A 226 -3.70 19.18 -5.10
C PRO A 226 -5.10 19.65 -4.68
N LYS A 227 -5.78 20.37 -5.58
CA LYS A 227 -7.10 20.95 -5.29
C LYS A 227 -8.20 20.22 -6.04
N ASP A 228 -9.33 20.02 -5.36
CA ASP A 228 -10.57 19.64 -6.01
C ASP A 228 -11.19 20.85 -6.76
N PRO A 229 -12.25 20.66 -7.58
CA PRO A 229 -12.91 21.76 -8.27
C PRO A 229 -13.51 22.82 -7.32
N GLN A 230 -13.71 22.51 -6.04
CA GLN A 230 -14.20 23.40 -5.00
C GLN A 230 -13.08 24.16 -4.29
N GLY A 231 -11.80 23.86 -4.63
CA GLY A 231 -10.63 24.50 -4.06
C GLY A 231 -10.13 23.89 -2.74
N ASN A 232 -10.71 22.77 -2.29
CA ASN A 232 -10.23 22.04 -1.12
C ASN A 232 -9.01 21.19 -1.48
N GLY A 233 -8.13 20.93 -0.50
CA GLY A 233 -7.06 19.96 -0.67
C GLY A 233 -7.63 18.56 -0.90
N ILE A 234 -7.00 17.77 -1.77
CA ILE A 234 -7.44 16.41 -2.08
C ILE A 234 -6.26 15.44 -2.15
N LEU A 235 -6.45 14.24 -1.61
CA LEU A 235 -5.59 13.07 -1.82
C LEU A 235 -6.45 11.82 -2.05
N HIS A 236 -5.90 10.89 -2.79
CA HIS A 236 -6.51 9.56 -3.00
C HIS A 236 -5.67 8.51 -2.29
N GLY A 237 -6.33 7.52 -1.70
CA GLY A 237 -5.68 6.41 -1.01
C GLY A 237 -6.33 5.07 -1.32
N ALA A 238 -5.65 4.00 -0.95
CA ALA A 238 -6.09 2.61 -1.16
C ALA A 238 -5.82 1.71 0.06
N VAL A 239 -5.14 2.22 1.09
CA VAL A 239 -4.69 1.45 2.26
C VAL A 239 -5.33 1.96 3.54
N VAL A 240 -4.94 3.16 4.00
CA VAL A 240 -5.41 3.71 5.28
C VAL A 240 -5.59 5.22 5.27
N ALA A 241 -6.60 5.68 6.01
CA ALA A 241 -6.71 7.06 6.47
C ALA A 241 -6.75 7.04 8.00
N SER A 242 -5.87 7.77 8.67
CA SER A 242 -5.78 7.69 10.12
C SER A 242 -5.45 9.01 10.80
N TRP A 243 -5.78 9.06 12.08
CA TRP A 243 -5.45 10.11 13.03
C TRP A 243 -5.12 9.53 14.41
N GLY A 244 -4.54 10.35 15.26
CA GLY A 244 -4.12 9.95 16.59
C GLY A 244 -2.77 9.22 16.58
N MET A 245 -2.61 8.23 17.43
CA MET A 245 -1.34 7.52 17.60
C MET A 245 -0.80 6.97 16.28
N HIS A 246 -1.64 6.38 15.41
CA HIS A 246 -1.15 5.83 14.13
C HIS A 246 -0.54 6.90 13.23
N ALA A 247 -1.22 8.03 13.03
CA ALA A 247 -0.69 9.12 12.21
C ALA A 247 0.59 9.72 12.83
N THR A 248 0.65 9.80 14.16
CA THR A 248 1.83 10.26 14.90
C THR A 248 3.02 9.33 14.70
N LEU A 249 2.84 8.02 14.90
CA LEU A 249 3.94 7.08 14.75
C LEU A 249 4.47 7.00 13.30
N VAL A 250 3.58 7.10 12.30
CA VAL A 250 3.99 7.13 10.89
C VAL A 250 4.79 8.40 10.61
N GLY A 251 4.27 9.57 11.02
CA GLY A 251 4.94 10.85 10.78
C GLY A 251 6.27 10.99 11.52
N ASP A 252 6.33 10.58 12.79
CA ASP A 252 7.53 10.71 13.61
C ASP A 252 8.62 9.68 13.24
N SER A 253 8.22 8.52 12.71
CA SER A 253 9.17 7.48 12.26
C SER A 253 9.66 7.67 10.82
N ASP A 254 9.18 8.68 10.10
CA ASP A 254 9.57 8.89 8.70
C ASP A 254 10.79 9.81 8.56
N THR A 255 11.83 9.55 9.35
CA THR A 255 13.11 10.24 9.29
C THR A 255 14.21 9.32 8.79
N THR A 256 15.30 9.89 8.29
CA THR A 256 16.48 9.15 7.83
C THR A 256 17.03 8.23 8.91
N GLU A 257 17.05 8.67 10.17
CA GLU A 257 17.53 7.85 11.29
C GLU A 257 16.61 6.67 11.56
N TYR A 258 15.31 6.90 11.63
CA TYR A 258 14.33 5.83 11.87
C TYR A 258 14.24 4.82 10.71
N ARG A 259 14.37 5.28 9.48
CA ARG A 259 14.32 4.41 8.27
C ARG A 259 15.39 3.32 8.28
N LYS A 260 16.54 3.55 8.95
CA LYS A 260 17.60 2.53 9.13
C LYS A 260 17.11 1.27 9.87
N HIS A 261 16.06 1.40 10.67
CA HIS A 261 15.49 0.31 11.47
C HIS A 261 14.37 -0.49 10.76
N GLY A 262 14.11 -0.19 9.47
CA GLY A 262 13.07 -0.88 8.72
C GLY A 262 11.71 -0.80 9.43
N VAL A 263 11.00 -1.93 9.52
CA VAL A 263 9.67 -2.00 10.15
C VAL A 263 9.70 -1.73 11.67
N GLU A 264 10.80 -2.00 12.36
CA GLU A 264 10.94 -1.73 13.80
C GLU A 264 10.82 -0.25 14.15
N ARG A 265 11.04 0.67 13.19
CA ARG A 265 10.85 2.10 13.39
C ARG A 265 9.47 2.47 13.93
N PHE A 266 8.42 1.75 13.49
CA PHE A 266 7.05 2.00 13.93
C PHE A 266 6.85 1.66 15.40
N LYS A 267 7.45 0.55 15.87
CA LYS A 267 7.42 0.16 17.29
C LYS A 267 8.20 1.13 18.17
N MET A 268 9.33 1.64 17.66
CA MET A 268 10.14 2.64 18.36
C MET A 268 9.33 3.94 18.54
N ALA A 269 8.74 4.48 17.48
CA ALA A 269 7.92 5.69 17.55
C ALA A 269 6.65 5.47 18.41
N ALA A 270 6.01 4.30 18.34
CA ALA A 270 4.90 3.95 19.20
C ALA A 270 5.30 3.95 20.68
N LYS A 271 6.47 3.39 21.00
CA LYS A 271 6.98 3.39 22.38
C LYS A 271 7.21 4.81 22.89
N GLU A 272 7.79 5.70 22.09
CA GLU A 272 8.01 7.09 22.49
C GLU A 272 6.69 7.84 22.67
N ALA A 273 5.69 7.61 21.82
CA ALA A 273 4.38 8.23 21.94
C ALA A 273 3.59 7.73 23.18
N LEU A 274 3.76 6.45 23.54
CA LEU A 274 3.05 5.81 24.64
C LEU A 274 3.73 5.98 26.00
N TYR A 275 5.03 6.24 26.02
CA TYR A 275 5.83 6.42 27.23
C TYR A 275 6.69 7.69 27.12
N PRO A 276 6.05 8.88 27.19
CA PRO A 276 6.78 10.15 27.12
C PRO A 276 7.89 10.23 28.16
N ALA A 277 9.05 10.78 27.79
CA ALA A 277 10.24 10.83 28.64
C ALA A 277 10.06 11.66 29.93
N ASP A 278 9.09 12.57 29.93
CA ASP A 278 8.72 13.37 31.11
C ASP A 278 7.78 12.66 32.07
N GLY A 279 7.40 11.40 31.78
CA GLY A 279 6.48 10.59 32.57
C GLY A 279 5.01 11.00 32.46
N SER A 280 4.65 11.88 31.53
CA SER A 280 3.25 12.21 31.25
C SER A 280 2.51 11.01 30.63
N PRO A 281 1.17 10.94 30.76
CA PRO A 281 0.40 9.94 30.04
C PRO A 281 0.48 10.19 28.52
N PRO A 282 0.15 9.16 27.69
CA PRO A 282 0.02 9.35 26.24
C PRO A 282 -0.94 10.49 25.90
N HIS A 283 -0.65 11.23 24.82
CA HIS A 283 -1.48 12.37 24.44
C HIS A 283 -2.92 11.96 24.08
N PRO A 284 -3.95 12.56 24.70
CA PRO A 284 -5.34 12.37 24.31
C PRO A 284 -5.65 13.29 23.12
N TYR A 285 -5.82 12.71 21.93
CA TYR A 285 -6.12 13.47 20.72
C TYR A 285 -7.55 14.01 20.73
N LYS A 286 -7.73 15.33 20.61
CA LYS A 286 -9.02 16.03 20.78
C LYS A 286 -9.63 16.48 19.47
N GLY A 287 -10.84 16.03 19.20
CA GLY A 287 -11.56 16.38 17.97
C GLY A 287 -12.91 15.71 17.89
N LYS A 288 -13.71 16.14 16.94
CA LYS A 288 -15.00 15.54 16.64
C LYS A 288 -14.85 14.56 15.49
N VAL A 289 -15.25 13.33 15.72
CA VAL A 289 -15.21 12.25 14.73
C VAL A 289 -16.63 11.88 14.33
N SER A 290 -16.87 11.71 13.04
CA SER A 290 -18.15 11.21 12.52
C SER A 290 -17.89 10.13 11.50
N ILE A 291 -18.80 9.17 11.41
CA ILE A 291 -18.76 8.06 10.45
C ILE A 291 -19.98 8.11 9.53
N LEU A 292 -19.81 7.63 8.33
CA LEU A 292 -20.86 7.43 7.34
C LEU A 292 -21.10 5.94 7.13
N LYS A 293 -22.35 5.51 7.08
CA LYS A 293 -22.75 4.14 6.74
C LYS A 293 -23.81 4.19 5.65
N GLY A 294 -23.53 3.56 4.51
CA GLY A 294 -24.40 3.61 3.34
C GLY A 294 -24.58 5.04 2.80
N GLU A 295 -25.70 5.30 2.16
CA GLU A 295 -26.11 6.64 1.69
C GLU A 295 -26.72 7.52 2.79
N GLY A 296 -26.58 7.10 4.05
CA GLY A 296 -27.18 7.76 5.20
C GLY A 296 -26.50 9.07 5.63
N GLU A 297 -26.90 9.56 6.80
CA GLU A 297 -26.33 10.76 7.40
C GLU A 297 -25.04 10.44 8.19
N TRP A 298 -24.18 11.45 8.33
CA TRP A 298 -23.01 11.39 9.17
C TRP A 298 -23.42 11.27 10.64
N THR A 299 -22.97 10.21 11.30
CA THR A 299 -23.21 9.99 12.74
C THR A 299 -21.95 10.32 13.52
N ALA A 300 -22.06 11.30 14.42
CA ALA A 300 -20.95 11.66 15.31
C ALA A 300 -20.71 10.55 16.34
N LEU A 301 -19.44 10.25 16.59
CA LEU A 301 -19.05 9.45 17.74
C LEU A 301 -19.28 10.29 19.02
N PRO A 302 -19.68 9.67 20.14
CA PRO A 302 -19.92 10.40 21.39
C PRO A 302 -18.64 10.92 22.06
N GLU A 303 -17.50 10.30 21.74
CA GLU A 303 -16.21 10.64 22.31
C GLU A 303 -15.62 11.90 21.64
N GLU A 304 -14.96 12.74 22.42
CA GLU A 304 -14.21 13.91 21.95
C GLU A 304 -12.69 13.77 22.15
N GLU A 305 -12.28 12.73 22.88
CA GLU A 305 -10.89 12.36 23.09
C GLU A 305 -10.64 10.96 22.53
N HIS A 306 -9.59 10.81 21.76
CA HIS A 306 -9.28 9.61 21.01
C HIS A 306 -7.81 9.23 21.21
N MET A 307 -7.51 7.93 21.15
CA MET A 307 -6.12 7.44 21.08
C MET A 307 -5.78 7.00 19.68
N TYR A 308 -6.68 6.25 19.05
CA TYR A 308 -6.42 5.60 17.77
C TYR A 308 -7.67 5.69 16.90
N ILE A 309 -7.49 6.24 15.69
CA ILE A 309 -8.53 6.30 14.67
C ILE A 309 -7.88 5.87 13.35
N LEU A 310 -8.39 4.79 12.80
CA LEU A 310 -7.88 4.25 11.55
C LEU A 310 -9.03 3.69 10.72
N ALA A 311 -9.24 4.28 9.54
CA ALA A 311 -10.10 3.73 8.50
C ALA A 311 -9.21 3.00 7.48
N THR A 312 -9.48 1.71 7.24
CA THR A 312 -8.63 0.89 6.37
C THR A 312 -9.42 0.08 5.36
N MET A 313 -8.84 -0.07 4.17
CA MET A 313 -9.33 -0.94 3.09
C MET A 313 -8.49 -2.22 2.95
N VAL A 314 -7.53 -2.43 3.86
CA VAL A 314 -6.64 -3.60 3.87
C VAL A 314 -6.75 -4.35 5.19
N SER A 315 -6.47 -5.65 5.17
CA SER A 315 -6.51 -6.49 6.37
C SER A 315 -5.24 -6.40 7.21
N HIS A 316 -4.10 -6.15 6.60
CA HIS A 316 -2.79 -6.16 7.25
C HIS A 316 -2.04 -4.85 6.98
N LEU A 317 -1.42 -4.27 8.00
CA LEU A 317 -0.48 -3.14 7.84
C LEU A 317 0.96 -3.60 7.65
N GLU A 318 1.28 -4.77 8.20
CA GLU A 318 2.52 -5.53 8.02
C GLU A 318 2.16 -7.02 7.90
N LYS A 319 3.09 -7.83 7.43
CA LYS A 319 2.86 -9.28 7.26
C LYS A 319 2.23 -9.98 8.48
N PRO A 320 2.72 -9.76 9.73
CA PRO A 320 2.11 -10.35 10.92
C PRO A 320 1.01 -9.48 11.56
N PHE A 321 0.84 -8.23 11.16
CA PHE A 321 -0.03 -7.26 11.84
C PHE A 321 -1.39 -7.16 11.16
N CYS A 322 -2.35 -7.98 11.63
CA CYS A 322 -3.72 -8.01 11.14
C CYS A 322 -4.57 -6.93 11.84
N ILE A 323 -4.74 -5.76 11.20
CA ILE A 323 -5.50 -4.63 11.77
C ILE A 323 -7.00 -4.73 11.48
N SER A 324 -7.40 -5.39 10.42
CA SER A 324 -8.81 -5.49 9.99
C SER A 324 -9.15 -6.89 9.49
N PRO A 325 -9.41 -7.85 10.40
CA PRO A 325 -9.60 -9.26 10.03
C PRO A 325 -10.84 -9.52 9.16
N ALA A 326 -11.86 -8.64 9.16
CA ALA A 326 -13.03 -8.76 8.31
C ALA A 326 -12.81 -8.28 6.87
N THR A 327 -11.77 -7.46 6.62
CA THR A 327 -11.47 -6.95 5.28
C THR A 327 -10.93 -8.07 4.38
N LYS A 328 -11.57 -8.27 3.22
CA LYS A 328 -11.13 -9.23 2.21
C LYS A 328 -10.28 -8.54 1.14
N PRO A 329 -9.36 -9.26 0.50
CA PRO A 329 -8.50 -8.68 -0.53
C PRO A 329 -9.29 -8.03 -1.66
N LEU A 330 -9.09 -6.72 -1.87
CA LEU A 330 -9.68 -5.93 -2.95
C LEU A 330 -11.21 -5.99 -3.02
N ASP A 331 -11.91 -6.10 -1.88
CA ASP A 331 -13.39 -6.14 -1.83
C ASP A 331 -14.03 -4.75 -1.69
N GLY A 332 -13.22 -3.70 -1.57
CA GLY A 332 -13.68 -2.32 -1.45
C GLY A 332 -14.32 -1.99 -0.10
N SER A 333 -14.34 -2.90 0.88
CA SER A 333 -14.85 -2.59 2.22
C SER A 333 -13.86 -1.72 3.00
N MET A 334 -14.38 -0.72 3.69
CA MET A 334 -13.62 0.13 4.61
C MET A 334 -14.07 -0.16 6.04
N HIS A 335 -13.10 -0.38 6.94
CA HIS A 335 -13.38 -0.64 8.36
C HIS A 335 -12.72 0.42 9.23
N LEU A 336 -13.45 0.86 10.25
CA LEU A 336 -12.93 1.70 11.32
C LEU A 336 -12.37 0.82 12.44
N VAL A 337 -11.17 1.16 12.90
CA VAL A 337 -10.60 0.71 14.17
C VAL A 337 -10.41 1.94 15.04
N HIS A 338 -11.09 2.01 16.19
CA HIS A 338 -11.07 3.16 17.06
C HIS A 338 -11.08 2.74 18.53
N PHE A 339 -10.30 3.44 19.34
CA PHE A 339 -10.39 3.40 20.80
C PHE A 339 -9.98 4.72 21.44
N THR A 340 -10.47 4.94 22.65
CA THR A 340 -10.29 6.16 23.48
C THR A 340 -8.94 6.16 24.19
N PRO A 341 -8.50 7.28 24.81
CA PRO A 341 -7.26 7.37 25.58
C PRO A 341 -7.14 6.31 26.66
N ARG A 342 -5.95 5.71 26.76
CA ARG A 342 -5.59 4.67 27.72
C ARG A 342 -4.12 4.81 28.11
N SER A 343 -3.71 4.10 29.14
CA SER A 343 -2.31 3.98 29.51
C SER A 343 -1.49 3.31 28.40
N GLY A 344 -0.19 3.58 28.37
CA GLY A 344 0.71 2.97 27.39
C GLY A 344 0.66 1.45 27.39
N ASP A 345 0.55 0.83 28.58
CA ASP A 345 0.50 -0.65 28.72
C ASP A 345 -0.80 -1.23 28.15
N GLU A 346 -1.95 -0.57 28.37
CA GLU A 346 -3.23 -1.00 27.80
C GLU A 346 -3.22 -0.89 26.27
N VAL A 347 -2.70 0.22 25.72
CA VAL A 347 -2.57 0.39 24.26
C VAL A 347 -1.65 -0.66 23.67
N MET A 348 -0.49 -0.93 24.29
CA MET A 348 0.40 -2.00 23.86
C MET A 348 -0.27 -3.38 23.92
N GLY A 349 -1.08 -3.62 24.95
CA GLY A 349 -1.90 -4.83 25.08
C GLY A 349 -2.88 -5.01 23.90
N ILE A 350 -3.59 -3.96 23.53
CA ILE A 350 -4.48 -3.94 22.35
C ILE A 350 -3.70 -4.19 21.07
N MET A 351 -2.60 -3.47 20.83
CA MET A 351 -1.80 -3.61 19.62
C MET A 351 -1.17 -5.00 19.47
N ASN A 352 -0.73 -5.61 20.57
CA ASN A 352 -0.20 -6.99 20.55
C ASN A 352 -1.26 -8.00 20.09
N LYS A 353 -2.54 -7.80 20.37
CA LYS A 353 -3.62 -8.66 19.86
C LYS A 353 -3.79 -8.55 18.33
N ALA A 354 -3.37 -7.45 17.72
CA ALA A 354 -3.35 -7.33 16.25
C ALA A 354 -2.30 -8.27 15.63
N TYR A 355 -1.17 -8.51 16.30
CA TYR A 355 -0.20 -9.54 15.89
C TYR A 355 -0.69 -10.97 16.13
N ASP A 356 -1.72 -11.18 16.96
CA ASP A 356 -2.37 -12.48 17.20
C ASP A 356 -3.64 -12.61 16.34
N GLY A 357 -3.47 -12.50 15.02
CA GLY A 357 -4.54 -12.71 14.04
C GLY A 357 -5.68 -11.70 14.10
N GLY A 358 -5.43 -10.49 14.65
CA GLY A 358 -6.43 -9.44 14.70
C GLY A 358 -7.40 -9.53 15.89
N LYS A 359 -7.06 -10.26 16.95
CA LYS A 359 -7.94 -10.41 18.15
C LYS A 359 -8.24 -9.11 18.90
N HIS A 360 -7.55 -8.01 18.60
CA HIS A 360 -7.88 -6.71 19.20
C HIS A 360 -9.30 -6.24 18.87
N VAL A 361 -9.88 -6.68 17.75
CA VAL A 361 -11.27 -6.32 17.39
C VAL A 361 -12.33 -7.01 18.25
N GLU A 362 -11.95 -8.02 19.02
CA GLU A 362 -12.80 -8.71 20.01
C GLU A 362 -12.75 -8.03 21.39
N ASP A 363 -11.84 -7.05 21.55
CA ASP A 363 -11.73 -6.29 22.77
C ASP A 363 -12.92 -5.32 22.91
N GLY A 364 -13.62 -5.36 24.05
CA GLY A 364 -14.79 -4.50 24.30
C GLY A 364 -14.48 -3.00 24.28
N ASP A 365 -13.22 -2.63 24.41
CA ASP A 365 -12.73 -1.26 24.36
C ASP A 365 -12.38 -0.79 22.93
N VAL A 366 -12.38 -1.68 21.95
CA VAL A 366 -12.10 -1.38 20.55
C VAL A 366 -13.39 -1.36 19.74
N ARG A 367 -13.70 -0.22 19.17
CA ARG A 367 -14.77 -0.10 18.18
C ARG A 367 -14.22 -0.58 16.83
N TYR A 368 -14.82 -1.65 16.32
CA TYR A 368 -14.50 -2.19 15.02
C TYR A 368 -15.78 -2.36 14.21
N GLU A 369 -15.90 -1.63 13.09
CA GLU A 369 -17.11 -1.64 12.30
C GLU A 369 -16.86 -1.21 10.84
N ARG A 370 -17.70 -1.70 9.91
CA ARG A 370 -17.68 -1.27 8.51
C ARG A 370 -18.25 0.14 8.41
N ILE A 371 -17.57 0.97 7.62
CA ILE A 371 -17.97 2.35 7.32
C ILE A 371 -17.82 2.63 5.82
N ASP A 372 -18.48 3.69 5.32
CA ASP A 372 -18.33 4.20 3.96
C ASP A 372 -17.65 5.58 3.95
N GLY A 373 -17.48 6.20 5.12
CA GLY A 373 -16.74 7.45 5.27
C GLY A 373 -16.34 7.74 6.72
N LEU A 374 -15.31 8.57 6.86
CA LEU A 374 -14.78 9.09 8.12
C LEU A 374 -14.61 10.60 8.00
N ARG A 375 -15.10 11.36 8.99
CA ARG A 375 -14.87 12.81 9.09
C ARG A 375 -14.25 13.13 10.43
N ILE A 376 -13.20 13.96 10.42
CA ILE A 376 -12.50 14.44 11.62
C ILE A 376 -12.45 15.96 11.55
N GLY A 377 -12.93 16.63 12.59
CA GLY A 377 -12.90 18.09 12.74
C GLY A 377 -12.27 18.50 14.06
N PHE A 378 -11.34 19.44 14.02
CA PHE A 378 -10.62 19.86 15.23
C PHE A 378 -11.38 20.89 16.05
N GLU A 379 -12.16 21.76 15.42
CA GLU A 379 -13.01 22.75 16.09
C GLU A 379 -12.26 23.57 17.18
N GLY A 380 -10.95 23.82 16.96
CA GLY A 380 -10.11 24.54 17.92
C GLY A 380 -9.65 23.74 19.14
N LYS A 381 -10.04 22.45 19.28
CA LYS A 381 -9.74 21.61 20.46
C LYS A 381 -8.28 21.17 20.56
N GLU A 382 -7.61 20.98 19.41
CA GLU A 382 -6.18 20.68 19.33
C GLU A 382 -5.38 21.96 19.06
N GLU A 383 -4.55 22.39 20.01
CA GLU A 383 -3.75 23.61 19.86
C GLU A 383 -2.47 23.38 19.06
N ASP A 384 -1.75 22.29 19.35
CA ASP A 384 -0.49 21.96 18.68
C ASP A 384 -0.74 21.32 17.30
N GLY A 385 -0.08 21.84 16.27
CA GLY A 385 -0.10 21.30 14.91
C GLY A 385 0.36 19.86 14.79
N ARG A 386 1.22 19.41 15.70
CA ARG A 386 1.70 18.03 15.76
C ARG A 386 0.56 17.03 15.90
N TRP A 387 -0.46 17.35 16.69
CA TRP A 387 -1.59 16.48 16.95
C TRP A 387 -2.72 16.60 15.93
N ARG A 388 -2.62 17.57 14.99
CA ARG A 388 -3.55 17.76 13.87
C ARG A 388 -3.04 17.14 12.57
N ARG A 389 -2.19 16.12 12.66
CA ARG A 389 -1.65 15.40 11.51
C ARG A 389 -2.56 14.21 11.15
N ILE A 390 -2.93 14.14 9.88
CA ILE A 390 -3.67 13.03 9.28
C ILE A 390 -2.71 12.25 8.40
N CYS A 391 -2.75 10.93 8.49
CA CYS A 391 -2.01 10.04 7.61
C CYS A 391 -2.93 9.48 6.53
N ILE A 392 -2.57 9.67 5.26
CA ILE A 392 -3.21 9.04 4.10
C ILE A 392 -2.15 8.19 3.40
N ASP A 393 -2.23 6.87 3.58
CA ASP A 393 -1.29 5.90 2.98
C ASP A 393 0.19 6.28 3.15
N GLY A 394 0.55 6.75 4.34
CA GLY A 394 1.91 7.21 4.66
C GLY A 394 2.20 8.69 4.37
N LYS A 395 1.38 9.38 3.59
CA LYS A 395 1.48 10.83 3.41
C LYS A 395 0.89 11.55 4.62
N ILE A 396 1.64 12.45 5.24
CA ILE A 396 1.22 13.18 6.44
C ILE A 396 0.73 14.58 6.06
N VAL A 397 -0.51 14.88 6.41
CA VAL A 397 -1.13 16.18 6.17
C VAL A 397 -1.40 16.87 7.50
N ARG A 398 -0.81 18.07 7.69
CA ARG A 398 -1.11 18.93 8.84
C ARG A 398 -2.31 19.83 8.51
N LEU A 399 -3.28 19.87 9.43
CA LEU A 399 -4.47 20.72 9.31
C LEU A 399 -4.36 21.97 10.18
N GLU A 400 -5.13 22.99 9.82
CA GLU A 400 -5.29 24.20 10.63
C GLU A 400 -6.09 23.91 11.92
N ARG A 401 -6.07 24.85 12.90
CA ARG A 401 -6.69 24.68 14.21
C ARG A 401 -8.20 24.37 14.14
N ASN A 402 -8.91 24.95 13.18
CA ASN A 402 -10.30 24.66 12.89
C ASN A 402 -10.51 23.79 11.67
N GLY A 403 -9.44 23.10 11.23
CA GLY A 403 -9.44 22.29 10.04
C GLY A 403 -10.25 21.00 10.20
N TRP A 404 -10.58 20.42 9.06
CA TRP A 404 -11.28 19.16 8.97
C TRP A 404 -10.75 18.32 7.80
N VAL A 405 -10.94 17.02 7.89
CA VAL A 405 -10.77 16.07 6.79
C VAL A 405 -12.03 15.23 6.66
N GLU A 406 -12.41 14.95 5.43
CA GLU A 406 -13.46 14.01 5.07
C GLU A 406 -12.91 12.94 4.15
N VAL A 407 -13.04 11.69 4.57
CA VAL A 407 -12.63 10.50 3.82
C VAL A 407 -13.89 9.79 3.35
N ARG A 408 -13.96 9.48 2.06
CA ARG A 408 -15.05 8.70 1.48
C ARG A 408 -14.51 7.57 0.61
N ARG A 409 -15.04 6.40 0.80
CA ARG A 409 -14.83 5.29 -0.12
C ARG A 409 -15.37 5.69 -1.50
N VAL A 410 -14.56 5.43 -2.54
CA VAL A 410 -15.04 5.59 -3.91
C VAL A 410 -15.94 4.39 -4.22
N GLU A 411 -17.19 4.65 -4.57
CA GLU A 411 -18.12 3.59 -4.96
C GLU A 411 -17.77 3.05 -6.34
N GLU A 412 -17.84 1.75 -6.50
CA GLU A 412 -17.77 1.08 -7.81
C GLU A 412 -19.08 1.35 -8.58
N GLY A 413 -19.33 2.60 -8.91
CA GLY A 413 -20.48 3.00 -9.72
C GLY A 413 -20.18 2.86 -11.20
N GLY A 414 -20.36 1.66 -11.78
CA GLY A 414 -20.46 1.46 -13.23
C GLY A 414 -19.29 1.89 -14.12
N GLY A 415 -18.18 2.42 -13.54
CA GLY A 415 -17.00 2.90 -14.22
C GLY A 415 -15.80 1.98 -13.99
N LYS A 416 -14.83 2.04 -14.90
CA LYS A 416 -13.54 1.35 -14.75
C LYS A 416 -12.81 1.97 -13.55
N GLY A 417 -12.16 1.14 -12.71
CA GLY A 417 -11.28 1.59 -11.64
C GLY A 417 -10.11 2.44 -12.19
N VAL A 418 -9.43 3.12 -11.28
CA VAL A 418 -8.26 3.95 -11.64
C VAL A 418 -7.13 3.09 -12.21
N LEU A 419 -6.91 1.92 -11.60
CA LEU A 419 -5.97 0.89 -12.03
C LEU A 419 -6.43 -0.49 -11.55
N ASP A 420 -5.88 -1.53 -12.15
CA ASP A 420 -6.12 -2.92 -11.77
C ASP A 420 -4.90 -3.53 -11.10
N ILE A 421 -5.10 -4.36 -10.08
CA ILE A 421 -4.03 -5.16 -9.47
C ILE A 421 -4.00 -6.55 -10.08
N VAL A 422 -2.82 -6.99 -10.47
CA VAL A 422 -2.59 -8.38 -10.92
C VAL A 422 -2.60 -9.30 -9.71
N VAL A 423 -3.43 -10.33 -9.76
CA VAL A 423 -3.59 -11.35 -8.71
C VAL A 423 -3.21 -12.74 -9.21
N VAL A 424 -2.84 -13.65 -8.28
CA VAL A 424 -2.46 -15.04 -8.58
C VAL A 424 -3.56 -16.00 -8.13
#